data_45996b3746eff6c23322489bf7f9ba94
#
_entry.id   45996b3746eff6c23322489bf7f9ba94
#
_cell.length_a   1.000
_cell.length_b   1.000
_cell.length_c   1.000
_cell.angle_alpha   90.00
_cell.angle_beta   90.00
_cell.angle_gamma   90.00
#
_symmetry.space_group_name_H-M   'P 1'
#
loop_
_entity.id
_entity.type
_entity.pdbx_description
1 polymer ?
#
loop_
_entity_poly.entity_id
_entity_poly.type
_entity_poly.pdbx_seq_one_letter_code
_entity_poly.pdbx_strand_id
1 'polypeptide(L)'
;MNRLSVEVIVTDRLRRSTMAPTTRPSADEAVSETPTLEIRPATAVHEPIGFATACGDETGPEADRLRRSVADVRLEVFVVEQAVPLAQEIDARDEEPTTIHLLASGADGTPLGAGRLLMEPEHPGRVHLGRLAVRSIVRGTGLGARIVAPLEQTALSHSGRPRVEVVLSAQEQAMGFYERCGYRVLNGHRYLDAGI
;
A
#
# COMPACT_ATOMS: atom_id res chain seq x y z
N MET A 1 20.09 -14.34 -3.40
CA MET A 1 20.19 -14.21 -1.94
C MET A 1 18.83 -14.56 -1.37
N ASN A 2 18.74 -15.62 -0.57
CA ASN A 2 17.46 -15.94 0.09
C ASN A 2 17.15 -14.87 1.13
N ARG A 3 15.97 -14.25 1.04
CA ARG A 3 15.54 -13.23 2.00
C ARG A 3 14.62 -13.87 3.03
N LEU A 4 14.80 -13.50 4.28
CA LEU A 4 13.89 -13.90 5.34
C LEU A 4 12.63 -13.06 5.28
N SER A 5 11.49 -13.71 5.26
CA SER A 5 10.17 -13.08 5.31
C SER A 5 9.45 -13.47 6.60
N VAL A 6 8.58 -12.59 7.06
CA VAL A 6 7.78 -12.75 8.28
C VAL A 6 6.32 -12.54 7.93
N GLU A 7 5.45 -13.43 8.39
CA GLU A 7 4.02 -13.26 8.23
C GLU A 7 3.48 -12.21 9.21
N VAL A 8 2.73 -11.26 8.68
CA VAL A 8 2.23 -10.08 9.41
C VAL A 8 0.74 -9.93 9.20
N ILE A 9 -0.01 -9.69 10.25
CA ILE A 9 -1.47 -9.49 10.20
C ILE A 9 -1.86 -8.15 10.83
N VAL A 10 -2.86 -7.51 10.23
CA VAL A 10 -3.65 -6.43 10.86
C VAL A 10 -5.03 -6.93 11.22
N THR A 11 -5.34 -6.94 12.50
CA THR A 11 -6.59 -7.51 12.97
C THR A 11 -7.70 -6.51 13.28
N ASP A 12 -7.46 -5.19 13.38
CA ASP A 12 -8.49 -4.36 14.02
C ASP A 12 -8.75 -2.95 13.44
N ARG A 13 -8.09 -2.53 12.36
CA ARG A 13 -8.22 -1.14 11.89
C ARG A 13 -9.31 -0.89 10.86
N LEU A 14 -9.73 -1.89 10.11
CA LEU A 14 -10.64 -1.68 8.99
C LEU A 14 -12.09 -1.88 9.43
N ARG A 15 -12.69 -0.84 9.99
CA ARG A 15 -14.13 -0.74 10.20
C ARG A 15 -14.70 0.34 9.27
N ARG A 16 -15.86 0.08 8.65
CA ARG A 16 -16.63 1.14 8.00
C ARG A 16 -17.00 2.17 9.05
N SER A 17 -16.48 3.38 8.92
CA SER A 17 -16.84 4.50 9.79
C SER A 17 -18.28 4.90 9.45
N THR A 18 -19.19 4.69 10.38
CA THR A 18 -20.50 5.34 10.38
C THR A 18 -20.25 6.79 10.76
N MET A 19 -20.34 7.70 9.81
CA MET A 19 -20.24 9.13 10.05
C MET A 19 -21.39 9.57 10.96
N ALA A 20 -21.05 9.96 12.19
CA ALA A 20 -21.91 10.79 13.01
C ALA A 20 -21.65 12.26 12.67
N PRO A 21 -22.68 13.14 12.70
CA PRO A 21 -22.53 14.55 12.33
C PRO A 21 -21.68 15.28 13.35
N THR A 22 -20.65 15.96 12.86
CA THR A 22 -19.73 16.78 13.68
C THR A 22 -20.41 18.10 14.05
N THR A 23 -20.67 18.30 15.32
CA THR A 23 -21.00 19.61 15.90
C THR A 23 -19.70 20.41 16.08
N ARG A 24 -19.65 21.61 15.51
CA ARG A 24 -18.56 22.56 15.73
C ARG A 24 -18.60 23.11 17.17
N PRO A 25 -17.46 23.28 17.84
CA PRO A 25 -17.33 24.25 18.93
C PRO A 25 -16.85 25.60 18.38
N SER A 26 -17.43 26.66 18.94
CA SER A 26 -17.19 28.07 18.67
C SER A 26 -15.83 28.53 19.16
N ALA A 27 -15.33 29.60 18.49
CA ALA A 27 -14.16 30.37 18.87
C ALA A 27 -14.41 31.18 20.18
N ASP A 28 -13.39 31.27 21.03
CA ASP A 28 -12.83 32.52 21.56
C ASP A 28 -11.72 32.18 22.58
N GLU A 29 -10.55 32.67 22.36
CA GLU A 29 -9.78 33.50 23.32
C GLU A 29 -8.37 33.79 22.78
N ALA A 30 -8.03 35.05 22.87
CA ALA A 30 -6.84 35.67 22.33
C ALA A 30 -5.69 35.73 23.36
N VAL A 31 -4.48 35.97 22.80
CA VAL A 31 -3.31 36.68 23.35
C VAL A 31 -2.25 35.86 24.08
N SER A 32 -1.07 35.74 23.42
CA SER A 32 0.19 36.34 23.89
C SER A 32 1.31 36.09 22.86
N GLU A 33 1.84 37.18 22.31
CA GLU A 33 2.98 37.15 21.37
C GLU A 33 4.29 36.97 22.15
N THR A 34 5.04 35.92 21.76
CA THR A 34 6.48 35.82 22.01
C THR A 34 7.14 35.56 20.66
N PRO A 35 8.20 36.29 20.26
CA PRO A 35 8.83 36.08 18.96
C PRO A 35 9.59 34.76 18.98
N THR A 36 8.99 33.73 18.42
CA THR A 36 9.64 32.47 18.18
C THR A 36 10.33 32.53 16.83
N LEU A 37 11.63 32.26 16.86
CA LEU A 37 12.47 32.07 15.68
C LEU A 37 11.82 31.03 14.78
N GLU A 38 11.22 31.47 13.66
CA GLU A 38 10.63 30.59 12.67
C GLU A 38 11.75 29.79 11.95
N ILE A 39 12.02 28.60 12.45
CA ILE A 39 12.64 27.58 11.63
C ILE A 39 11.56 27.16 10.63
N ARG A 40 11.60 27.75 9.43
CA ARG A 40 10.75 27.28 8.32
C ARG A 40 11.09 25.80 8.07
N PRO A 41 10.18 24.85 8.32
CA PRO A 41 10.37 23.50 7.80
C PRO A 41 10.42 23.63 6.28
N ALA A 42 11.39 22.97 5.66
CA ALA A 42 11.44 22.84 4.21
C ALA A 42 10.04 22.35 3.79
N THR A 43 9.32 23.17 3.05
CA THR A 43 8.00 22.83 2.53
C THR A 43 8.21 21.68 1.57
N ALA A 44 8.05 20.44 2.04
CA ALA A 44 7.87 19.32 1.15
C ALA A 44 6.57 19.63 0.39
N VAL A 45 6.72 20.11 -0.84
CA VAL A 45 5.61 20.26 -1.77
C VAL A 45 5.09 18.84 -1.96
N HIS A 46 4.05 18.50 -1.23
CA HIS A 46 3.33 17.25 -1.45
C HIS A 46 2.59 17.42 -2.77
N GLU A 47 3.28 17.14 -3.86
CA GLU A 47 2.60 17.02 -5.13
C GLU A 47 1.45 16.01 -4.99
N PRO A 48 0.28 16.30 -5.58
CA PRO A 48 -0.85 15.41 -5.47
C PRO A 48 -0.50 14.05 -6.08
N ILE A 49 -0.70 12.99 -5.30
CA ILE A 49 -0.55 11.61 -5.76
C ILE A 49 -1.93 11.07 -6.09
N GLY A 50 -2.11 10.63 -7.33
CA GLY A 50 -3.26 9.88 -7.78
C GLY A 50 -3.13 8.40 -7.45
N PHE A 51 -4.26 7.76 -7.12
CA PHE A 51 -4.35 6.32 -6.93
C PHE A 51 -5.43 5.76 -7.86
N ALA A 52 -5.08 4.70 -8.58
CA ALA A 52 -6.01 3.99 -9.46
C ALA A 52 -5.88 2.48 -9.23
N THR A 53 -6.97 1.75 -9.43
CA THR A 53 -7.01 0.29 -9.29
C THR A 53 -7.57 -0.35 -10.53
N ALA A 54 -7.17 -1.59 -10.82
CA ALA A 54 -7.78 -2.47 -11.81
C ALA A 54 -7.75 -3.91 -11.33
N CYS A 55 -8.78 -4.69 -11.67
CA CYS A 55 -8.76 -6.14 -11.45
C CYS A 55 -7.80 -6.83 -12.43
N GLY A 56 -7.34 -8.02 -12.06
CA GLY A 56 -6.41 -8.78 -12.88
C GLY A 56 -7.00 -9.15 -14.24
N ASP A 57 -8.27 -9.54 -14.26
CA ASP A 57 -9.02 -9.94 -15.47
C ASP A 57 -9.75 -8.77 -16.17
N GLU A 58 -9.68 -7.56 -15.62
CA GLU A 58 -10.34 -6.38 -16.22
C GLU A 58 -9.75 -6.07 -17.58
N THR A 59 -10.63 -5.93 -18.58
CA THR A 59 -10.24 -5.67 -19.97
C THR A 59 -10.45 -4.22 -20.36
N GLY A 60 -9.65 -3.72 -21.28
CA GLY A 60 -9.76 -2.38 -21.83
C GLY A 60 -8.49 -1.56 -21.71
N PRO A 61 -8.38 -0.49 -22.50
CA PRO A 61 -7.11 0.24 -22.65
C PRO A 61 -6.63 0.92 -21.36
N GLU A 62 -7.54 1.29 -20.46
CA GLU A 62 -7.19 1.91 -19.18
C GLU A 62 -6.65 0.88 -18.19
N ALA A 63 -7.33 -0.25 -18.02
CA ALA A 63 -6.88 -1.35 -17.17
C ALA A 63 -5.54 -1.92 -17.66
N ASP A 64 -5.38 -2.10 -18.96
CA ASP A 64 -4.13 -2.58 -19.55
C ASP A 64 -2.96 -1.61 -19.36
N ARG A 65 -3.24 -0.30 -19.47
CA ARG A 65 -2.22 0.73 -19.19
C ARG A 65 -1.83 0.72 -17.72
N LEU A 66 -2.81 0.62 -16.83
CA LEU A 66 -2.55 0.56 -15.39
C LEU A 66 -1.70 -0.67 -15.04
N ARG A 67 -2.07 -1.87 -15.49
CA ARG A 67 -1.32 -3.10 -15.21
C ARG A 67 0.09 -3.04 -15.77
N ARG A 68 0.31 -2.48 -16.98
CA ARG A 68 1.67 -2.25 -17.51
C ARG A 68 2.47 -1.32 -16.61
N SER A 69 1.89 -0.19 -16.17
CA SER A 69 2.58 0.74 -15.27
C SER A 69 2.89 0.13 -13.90
N VAL A 70 2.00 -0.71 -13.38
CA VAL A 70 2.25 -1.49 -12.16
C VAL A 70 3.41 -2.46 -12.37
N ALA A 71 3.42 -3.20 -13.49
CA ALA A 71 4.50 -4.11 -13.84
C ALA A 71 5.84 -3.37 -13.96
N ASP A 72 5.88 -2.22 -14.62
CA ASP A 72 7.10 -1.41 -14.76
C ASP A 72 7.69 -1.02 -13.42
N VAL A 73 6.86 -0.54 -12.48
CA VAL A 73 7.31 -0.20 -11.12
C VAL A 73 7.82 -1.42 -10.38
N ARG A 74 7.13 -2.55 -10.47
CA ARG A 74 7.51 -3.81 -9.81
C ARG A 74 8.81 -4.36 -10.36
N LEU A 75 8.97 -4.37 -11.69
CA LEU A 75 10.20 -4.82 -12.34
C LEU A 75 11.39 -3.96 -11.95
N GLU A 76 11.25 -2.64 -11.93
CA GLU A 76 12.31 -1.75 -11.49
C GLU A 76 12.72 -2.05 -10.04
N VAL A 77 11.75 -2.13 -9.12
CA VAL A 77 12.03 -2.27 -7.70
C VAL A 77 12.46 -3.69 -7.32
N PHE A 78 11.77 -4.71 -7.81
CA PHE A 78 12.05 -6.07 -7.37
C PHE A 78 13.11 -6.76 -8.23
N VAL A 79 13.04 -6.62 -9.55
CA VAL A 79 13.98 -7.33 -10.43
C VAL A 79 15.28 -6.56 -10.57
N VAL A 80 15.22 -5.27 -10.94
CA VAL A 80 16.43 -4.48 -11.20
C VAL A 80 17.17 -4.11 -9.90
N GLU A 81 16.48 -3.53 -8.92
CA GLU A 81 17.16 -3.08 -7.70
C GLU A 81 17.39 -4.22 -6.70
N GLN A 82 16.43 -5.14 -6.57
CA GLN A 82 16.50 -6.20 -5.54
C GLN A 82 16.99 -7.54 -6.07
N ALA A 83 17.24 -7.66 -7.40
CA ALA A 83 17.70 -8.88 -8.04
C ALA A 83 16.80 -10.11 -7.80
N VAL A 84 15.49 -9.90 -7.67
CA VAL A 84 14.49 -10.97 -7.66
C VAL A 84 14.42 -11.56 -9.07
N PRO A 85 14.47 -12.89 -9.23
CA PRO A 85 14.30 -13.51 -10.53
C PRO A 85 12.95 -13.13 -11.16
N LEU A 86 12.96 -12.75 -12.44
CA LEU A 86 11.76 -12.33 -13.17
C LEU A 86 10.61 -13.34 -13.06
N ALA A 87 10.95 -14.64 -13.15
CA ALA A 87 9.96 -15.73 -13.03
C ALA A 87 9.30 -15.83 -11.64
N GLN A 88 9.85 -15.19 -10.63
CA GLN A 88 9.27 -15.13 -9.28
C GLN A 88 8.46 -13.84 -9.06
N GLU A 89 8.77 -12.80 -9.84
CA GLU A 89 8.03 -11.54 -9.73
C GLU A 89 6.72 -11.56 -10.49
N ILE A 90 6.71 -12.10 -11.70
CA ILE A 90 5.51 -12.24 -12.52
C ILE A 90 4.91 -13.63 -12.25
N ASP A 91 3.68 -13.66 -11.76
CA ASP A 91 2.95 -14.90 -11.50
C ASP A 91 1.55 -14.87 -12.15
N ALA A 92 0.97 -16.07 -12.40
CA ALA A 92 -0.33 -16.19 -13.06
C ALA A 92 -1.48 -15.54 -12.27
N ARG A 93 -1.29 -15.31 -10.97
CA ARG A 93 -2.30 -14.65 -10.14
C ARG A 93 -2.51 -13.19 -10.50
N ASP A 94 -1.56 -12.57 -11.20
CA ASP A 94 -1.69 -11.18 -11.65
C ASP A 94 -2.87 -10.98 -12.62
N GLU A 95 -3.32 -12.05 -13.30
CA GLU A 95 -4.44 -12.03 -14.24
C GLU A 95 -5.75 -12.57 -13.66
N GLU A 96 -5.77 -12.98 -12.38
CA GLU A 96 -6.97 -13.52 -11.74
C GLU A 96 -8.00 -12.42 -11.43
N PRO A 97 -9.32 -12.73 -11.50
CA PRO A 97 -10.38 -11.79 -11.13
C PRO A 97 -10.37 -11.41 -9.64
N THR A 98 -9.72 -12.25 -8.81
CA THR A 98 -9.53 -12.04 -7.38
C THR A 98 -8.33 -11.18 -7.03
N THR A 99 -7.56 -10.76 -8.05
CA THR A 99 -6.40 -9.87 -7.89
C THR A 99 -6.79 -8.44 -8.19
N ILE A 100 -6.34 -7.53 -7.35
CA ILE A 100 -6.52 -6.09 -7.55
C ILE A 100 -5.15 -5.44 -7.55
N HIS A 101 -4.81 -4.77 -8.64
CA HIS A 101 -3.63 -3.95 -8.77
C HIS A 101 -3.93 -2.51 -8.38
N LEU A 102 -3.00 -1.88 -7.67
CA LEU A 102 -3.05 -0.45 -7.36
C LEU A 102 -1.80 0.23 -7.93
N LEU A 103 -2.02 1.34 -8.61
CA LEU A 103 -0.99 2.25 -9.09
C LEU A 103 -1.07 3.57 -8.34
N ALA A 104 0.07 4.05 -7.86
CA ALA A 104 0.26 5.41 -7.38
C ALA A 104 1.05 6.21 -8.41
N SER A 105 0.50 7.36 -8.83
CA SER A 105 1.11 8.22 -9.86
C SER A 105 1.24 9.65 -9.39
N GLY A 106 2.26 10.35 -9.87
CA GLY A 106 2.40 11.80 -9.72
C GLY A 106 1.33 12.57 -10.48
N ALA A 107 1.29 13.88 -10.29
CA ALA A 107 0.35 14.78 -10.97
C ALA A 107 0.51 14.76 -12.50
N ASP A 108 1.68 14.47 -12.98
CA ASP A 108 2.02 14.32 -14.42
C ASP A 108 1.68 12.92 -14.98
N GLY A 109 1.14 12.03 -14.15
CA GLY A 109 0.85 10.65 -14.51
C GLY A 109 2.05 9.69 -14.39
N THR A 110 3.21 10.16 -13.95
CA THR A 110 4.40 9.31 -13.75
C THR A 110 4.12 8.22 -12.72
N PRO A 111 4.29 6.91 -13.04
CA PRO A 111 4.16 5.82 -12.09
C PRO A 111 5.23 5.92 -10.98
N LEU A 112 4.82 5.95 -9.72
CA LEU A 112 5.70 6.16 -8.57
C LEU A 112 5.71 4.99 -7.58
N GLY A 113 4.64 4.23 -7.55
CA GLY A 113 4.51 3.08 -6.66
C GLY A 113 3.38 2.16 -7.08
N ALA A 114 3.43 0.94 -6.59
CA ALA A 114 2.46 -0.11 -6.87
C ALA A 114 2.17 -0.95 -5.64
N GLY A 115 1.04 -1.65 -5.67
CA GLY A 115 0.68 -2.67 -4.69
C GLY A 115 -0.34 -3.63 -5.26
N ARG A 116 -0.44 -4.82 -4.66
CA ARG A 116 -1.35 -5.88 -5.08
C ARG A 116 -2.15 -6.38 -3.89
N LEU A 117 -3.44 -6.63 -4.10
CA LEU A 117 -4.30 -7.40 -3.22
C LEU A 117 -4.67 -8.71 -3.89
N LEU A 118 -4.64 -9.78 -3.14
CA LEU A 118 -5.20 -11.08 -3.52
C LEU A 118 -6.37 -11.35 -2.59
N MET A 119 -7.58 -11.31 -3.14
CA MET A 119 -8.78 -11.69 -2.40
C MET A 119 -8.81 -13.21 -2.25
N GLU A 120 -9.24 -13.70 -1.09
CA GLU A 120 -9.36 -15.14 -0.82
C GLU A 120 -10.83 -15.56 -0.79
N PRO A 121 -11.39 -16.08 -1.90
CA PRO A 121 -12.81 -16.49 -1.94
C PRO A 121 -13.15 -17.56 -0.92
N GLU A 122 -12.20 -18.46 -0.63
CA GLU A 122 -12.37 -19.56 0.34
C GLU A 122 -12.28 -19.09 1.80
N HIS A 123 -11.69 -17.93 2.03
CA HIS A 123 -11.62 -17.28 3.34
C HIS A 123 -12.18 -15.85 3.25
N PRO A 124 -13.51 -15.70 3.07
CA PRO A 124 -14.12 -14.41 2.87
C PRO A 124 -13.86 -13.46 4.05
N GLY A 125 -13.23 -12.34 3.76
CA GLY A 125 -12.80 -11.35 4.77
C GLY A 125 -11.32 -11.40 5.08
N ARG A 126 -10.55 -12.31 4.45
CA ARG A 126 -9.09 -12.31 4.44
C ARG A 126 -8.59 -11.87 3.07
N VAL A 127 -7.56 -11.04 3.07
CA VAL A 127 -6.94 -10.49 1.86
C VAL A 127 -5.43 -10.49 2.03
N HIS A 128 -4.70 -10.96 1.03
CA HIS A 128 -3.25 -10.82 1.01
C HIS A 128 -2.84 -9.52 0.33
N LEU A 129 -2.12 -8.67 1.07
CA LEU A 129 -1.42 -7.52 0.53
C LEU A 129 -0.01 -7.92 0.15
N GLY A 130 0.41 -7.62 -1.05
CA GLY A 130 1.75 -7.93 -1.53
C GLY A 130 2.21 -7.00 -2.64
N ARG A 131 3.40 -7.27 -3.17
CA ARG A 131 4.00 -6.51 -4.29
C ARG A 131 4.00 -4.99 -4.05
N LEU A 132 4.13 -4.56 -2.77
CA LEU A 132 4.24 -3.14 -2.43
C LEU A 132 5.61 -2.62 -2.87
N ALA A 133 5.63 -1.81 -3.89
CA ALA A 133 6.82 -1.24 -4.49
C ALA A 133 6.73 0.29 -4.52
N VAL A 134 7.83 0.96 -4.20
CA VAL A 134 7.98 2.42 -4.29
C VAL A 134 9.30 2.72 -4.97
N ARG A 135 9.27 3.49 -6.07
CA ARG A 135 10.47 3.89 -6.79
C ARG A 135 11.43 4.65 -5.88
N SER A 136 12.72 4.42 -6.06
CA SER A 136 13.80 4.95 -5.21
C SER A 136 13.74 6.47 -5.07
N ILE A 137 13.41 7.18 -6.15
CA ILE A 137 13.34 8.65 -6.21
C ILE A 137 12.31 9.29 -5.26
N VAL A 138 11.31 8.52 -4.81
CA VAL A 138 10.25 9.00 -3.90
C VAL A 138 10.21 8.24 -2.57
N ARG A 139 11.21 7.41 -2.28
CA ARG A 139 11.35 6.78 -0.95
C ARG A 139 11.65 7.81 0.12
N GLY A 140 11.24 7.53 1.34
CA GLY A 140 11.38 8.46 2.46
C GLY A 140 10.32 9.57 2.52
N THR A 141 9.49 9.73 1.48
CA THR A 141 8.40 10.75 1.44
C THR A 141 7.11 10.30 2.12
N GLY A 142 7.04 9.06 2.62
CA GLY A 142 5.81 8.47 3.17
C GLY A 142 4.89 7.86 2.11
N LEU A 143 5.28 7.83 0.82
CA LEU A 143 4.43 7.28 -0.25
C LEU A 143 4.00 5.83 0.02
N GLY A 144 4.88 4.98 0.55
CA GLY A 144 4.53 3.60 0.89
C GLY A 144 3.31 3.50 1.82
N ALA A 145 3.28 4.28 2.89
CA ALA A 145 2.14 4.31 3.81
C ALA A 145 0.88 4.89 3.13
N ARG A 146 1.05 5.84 2.22
CA ARG A 146 -0.04 6.42 1.42
C ARG A 146 -0.60 5.41 0.39
N ILE A 147 0.16 4.40 -0.02
CA ILE A 147 -0.31 3.29 -0.87
C ILE A 147 -1.05 2.25 -0.04
N VAL A 148 -0.59 1.95 1.17
CA VAL A 148 -1.24 0.96 2.06
C VAL A 148 -2.68 1.37 2.37
N ALA A 149 -2.93 2.64 2.68
CA ALA A 149 -4.28 3.10 3.04
C ALA A 149 -5.34 2.87 1.95
N PRO A 150 -5.17 3.25 0.67
CA PRO A 150 -6.13 2.93 -0.38
C PRO A 150 -6.20 1.43 -0.70
N LEU A 151 -5.13 0.64 -0.52
CA LEU A 151 -5.22 -0.82 -0.63
C LEU A 151 -6.15 -1.40 0.45
N GLU A 152 -6.00 -0.99 1.69
CA GLU A 152 -6.89 -1.39 2.79
C GLU A 152 -8.35 -0.97 2.53
N GLN A 153 -8.57 0.24 2.04
CA GLN A 153 -9.90 0.73 1.67
C GLN A 153 -10.51 -0.10 0.54
N THR A 154 -9.71 -0.44 -0.45
CA THR A 154 -10.12 -1.28 -1.58
C THR A 154 -10.45 -2.69 -1.11
N ALA A 155 -9.63 -3.29 -0.26
CA ALA A 155 -9.90 -4.58 0.35
C ALA A 155 -11.26 -4.60 1.07
N LEU A 156 -11.53 -3.58 1.89
CA LEU A 156 -12.78 -3.45 2.63
C LEU A 156 -13.99 -3.30 1.70
N SER A 157 -13.88 -2.48 0.66
CA SER A 157 -14.99 -2.23 -0.29
C SER A 157 -15.29 -3.46 -1.13
N HIS A 158 -14.28 -4.17 -1.63
CA HIS A 158 -14.46 -5.36 -2.47
C HIS A 158 -14.93 -6.59 -1.68
N SER A 159 -14.53 -6.72 -0.41
CA SER A 159 -15.00 -7.83 0.43
C SER A 159 -16.49 -7.78 0.74
N GLY A 160 -17.13 -6.61 0.62
CA GLY A 160 -18.52 -6.37 1.03
C GLY A 160 -18.76 -6.55 2.55
N ARG A 161 -17.70 -6.73 3.33
CA ARG A 161 -17.78 -7.01 4.77
C ARG A 161 -17.53 -5.78 5.61
N PRO A 162 -18.02 -5.72 6.84
CA PRO A 162 -17.77 -4.61 7.74
C PRO A 162 -16.34 -4.61 8.29
N ARG A 163 -15.61 -5.72 8.10
CA ARG A 163 -14.26 -5.93 8.62
C ARG A 163 -13.48 -6.87 7.70
N VAL A 164 -12.20 -6.59 7.49
CA VAL A 164 -11.28 -7.40 6.69
C VAL A 164 -10.00 -7.63 7.47
N GLU A 165 -9.49 -8.85 7.41
CA GLU A 165 -8.16 -9.24 7.87
C GLU A 165 -7.20 -9.09 6.68
N VAL A 166 -6.19 -8.23 6.83
CA VAL A 166 -5.13 -8.09 5.83
C VAL A 166 -3.90 -8.83 6.29
N VAL A 167 -3.47 -9.79 5.50
CA VAL A 167 -2.27 -10.60 5.72
C VAL A 167 -1.21 -10.21 4.71
N LEU A 168 0.03 -10.22 5.11
CA LEU A 168 1.16 -10.01 4.20
C LEU A 168 2.40 -10.76 4.66
N SER A 169 3.27 -11.04 3.71
CA SER A 169 4.64 -11.50 3.95
C SER A 169 5.59 -10.33 3.78
N ALA A 170 6.30 -9.96 4.84
CA ALA A 170 7.24 -8.84 4.80
C ALA A 170 8.68 -9.31 4.89
N GLN A 171 9.54 -8.76 4.05
CA GLN A 171 10.98 -8.89 4.23
C GLN A 171 11.38 -8.27 5.58
N GLU A 172 12.34 -8.87 6.30
CA GLU A 172 12.77 -8.40 7.62
C GLU A 172 13.07 -6.90 7.68
N GLN A 173 13.73 -6.39 6.65
CA GLN A 173 14.06 -4.96 6.54
C GLN A 173 12.83 -4.05 6.39
N ALA A 174 11.68 -4.59 5.97
CA ALA A 174 10.44 -3.85 5.81
C ALA A 174 9.53 -3.90 7.06
N MET A 175 9.88 -4.73 8.05
CA MET A 175 9.08 -4.91 9.25
C MET A 175 8.73 -3.60 9.95
N GLY A 176 9.75 -2.77 10.22
CA GLY A 176 9.53 -1.48 10.89
C GLY A 176 8.64 -0.52 10.09
N PHE A 177 8.58 -0.66 8.76
CA PHE A 177 7.63 0.10 7.95
C PHE A 177 6.19 -0.38 8.20
N TYR A 178 5.94 -1.68 8.15
CA TYR A 178 4.61 -2.23 8.39
C TYR A 178 4.13 -2.01 9.82
N GLU A 179 5.02 -2.11 10.82
CA GLU A 179 4.69 -1.78 12.21
C GLU A 179 4.20 -0.34 12.36
N ARG A 180 4.86 0.63 11.68
CA ARG A 180 4.40 2.03 11.65
C ARG A 180 3.06 2.20 10.92
N CYS A 181 2.76 1.35 9.95
CA CYS A 181 1.44 1.27 9.33
C CYS A 181 0.39 0.60 10.24
N GLY A 182 0.80 0.07 11.40
CA GLY A 182 -0.08 -0.54 12.40
C GLY A 182 -0.25 -2.04 12.24
N TYR A 183 0.59 -2.68 11.44
CA TYR A 183 0.64 -4.12 11.30
C TYR A 183 1.38 -4.78 12.47
N ARG A 184 1.06 -6.02 12.77
CA ARG A 184 1.70 -6.80 13.85
C ARG A 184 2.11 -8.16 13.33
N VAL A 185 3.22 -8.69 13.86
CA VAL A 185 3.67 -10.05 13.56
C VAL A 185 2.66 -11.05 14.13
N LEU A 186 2.22 -11.99 13.29
CA LEU A 186 1.23 -12.97 13.69
C LEU A 186 1.80 -14.02 14.65
N ASN A 187 2.87 -14.68 14.24
CA ASN A 187 3.40 -15.85 14.95
C ASN A 187 4.92 -15.88 15.08
N GLY A 188 5.62 -14.87 14.58
CA GLY A 188 7.08 -14.78 14.62
C GLY A 188 7.82 -15.83 13.77
N HIS A 189 7.10 -16.62 12.98
CA HIS A 189 7.74 -17.57 12.07
C HIS A 189 8.47 -16.82 10.97
N ARG A 190 9.75 -17.13 10.85
CA ARG A 190 10.62 -16.66 9.79
C ARG A 190 10.80 -17.79 8.79
N TYR A 191 10.62 -17.51 7.54
CA TYR A 191 10.81 -18.46 6.45
C TYR A 191 11.61 -17.85 5.32
N LEU A 192 12.25 -18.71 4.56
CA LEU A 192 12.94 -18.29 3.35
C LEU A 192 11.88 -18.20 2.24
N ASP A 193 11.57 -16.98 1.86
CA ASP A 193 10.69 -16.73 0.73
C ASP A 193 11.55 -16.69 -0.53
N ALA A 194 11.31 -17.62 -1.43
CA ALA A 194 11.92 -17.63 -2.76
C ALA A 194 11.13 -16.74 -3.74
N GLY A 195 9.91 -16.38 -3.38
CA GLY A 195 9.06 -15.40 -4.03
C GLY A 195 8.71 -14.28 -3.05
N ILE A 196 8.50 -13.12 -3.53
CA ILE A 196 8.13 -11.96 -2.72
C ILE A 196 6.64 -11.94 -2.50
#